data_b20f1a03bbba8659543490e87b4de68a
#
_entry.id   b20f1a03bbba8659543490e87b4de68a
#
_cell.length_a   1.000
_cell.length_b   1.000
_cell.length_c   1.000
_cell.angle_alpha   90.00
_cell.angle_beta   90.00
_cell.angle_gamma   90.00
#
_symmetry.space_group_name_H-M   'P 1'
#
loop_
_entity.id
_entity.type
_entity.pdbx_description
1 polymer ?
#
loop_
_entity_poly.entity_id
_entity_poly.type
_entity_poly.pdbx_seq_one_letter_code
_entity_poly.pdbx_strand_id
1 'polypeptide(L)'
;NTHLRLEADNFNLDGFDVAPGKKSKALVMTFKRPEEVVGNHIAKYQALRLSKMLMAYDFDRKLCAFAELGGFIFTFMGDGKPGTGKTTLIQMMAGMIDGYCKVAGYPFRYQNLGIDTVDSYQGKSGQNAKSFITSVMDPAVIGFGTIDDIDQVAGKRGERGSSAGQQEITAVLMEAFAGANTVVRGNCTFGMFSNYPENVDDALRQRAG
;
A
#
# COMPACT_ATOMS: atom_id res chain seq x y z
N ASN A 1 9.62 -30.16 -4.52
CA ASN A 1 8.68 -29.28 -5.26
C ASN A 1 7.27 -29.55 -4.76
N THR A 2 6.86 -28.85 -3.73
CA THR A 2 5.48 -28.87 -3.26
C THR A 2 4.83 -27.59 -3.79
N HIS A 3 4.11 -27.70 -4.89
CA HIS A 3 3.22 -26.63 -5.33
C HIS A 3 2.04 -26.59 -4.37
N LEU A 4 1.98 -25.60 -3.51
CA LEU A 4 0.79 -25.29 -2.75
C LEU A 4 -0.10 -24.42 -3.66
N ARG A 5 -1.12 -25.08 -4.21
CA ARG A 5 -2.20 -24.40 -4.91
C ARG A 5 -3.26 -24.06 -3.87
N LEU A 6 -3.36 -22.80 -3.50
CA LEU A 6 -4.46 -22.27 -2.69
C LEU A 6 -5.53 -21.74 -3.65
N GLU A 7 -6.56 -22.56 -3.87
CA GLU A 7 -7.79 -22.11 -4.51
C GLU A 7 -8.70 -21.50 -3.44
N ALA A 8 -8.67 -20.19 -3.29
CA ALA A 8 -9.79 -19.45 -2.77
C ALA A 8 -10.56 -18.92 -3.98
N ASP A 9 -11.86 -19.05 -3.98
CA ASP A 9 -12.80 -18.97 -5.12
C ASP A 9 -12.62 -17.87 -6.18
N ASN A 10 -11.58 -17.07 -6.16
CA ASN A 10 -11.24 -16.06 -7.17
C ASN A 10 -9.76 -15.65 -7.16
N PHE A 11 -8.84 -16.44 -6.62
CA PHE A 11 -7.45 -16.04 -6.53
C PHE A 11 -6.47 -17.18 -6.83
N ASN A 12 -5.74 -17.08 -7.94
CA ASN A 12 -4.59 -17.92 -8.24
C ASN A 12 -3.32 -17.15 -7.93
N LEU A 13 -2.56 -17.61 -6.93
CA LEU A 13 -1.17 -17.20 -6.72
C LEU A 13 -0.28 -18.24 -7.41
N ASP A 14 0.01 -18.02 -8.70
CA ASP A 14 1.04 -18.77 -9.40
C ASP A 14 2.38 -18.07 -9.22
N GLY A 15 3.36 -18.78 -8.66
CA GLY A 15 4.76 -18.40 -8.80
C GLY A 15 5.48 -17.89 -7.57
N PHE A 16 5.20 -18.38 -6.37
CA PHE A 16 6.13 -18.17 -5.25
C PHE A 16 7.01 -19.41 -5.07
N ASP A 17 8.25 -19.35 -5.54
CA ASP A 17 9.31 -20.24 -5.07
C ASP A 17 9.68 -19.85 -3.64
N VAL A 18 9.13 -20.59 -2.67
CA VAL A 18 9.51 -20.45 -1.27
C VAL A 18 10.84 -21.16 -1.10
N ALA A 19 11.91 -20.40 -0.95
CA ALA A 19 13.19 -20.95 -0.50
C ALA A 19 13.00 -21.65 0.85
N PRO A 20 13.52 -22.88 1.04
CA PRO A 20 13.38 -23.60 2.30
C PRO A 20 14.13 -22.86 3.40
N GLY A 21 13.41 -22.30 4.37
CA GLY A 21 14.01 -21.73 5.57
C GLY A 21 13.39 -20.47 6.16
N LYS A 22 12.50 -19.79 5.50
CA LYS A 22 11.75 -18.67 6.11
C LYS A 22 10.25 -18.93 5.98
N LYS A 23 9.61 -19.24 7.10
CA LYS A 23 8.15 -19.14 7.22
C LYS A 23 7.77 -17.67 7.11
N SER A 24 7.69 -17.13 5.90
CA SER A 24 6.91 -15.93 5.68
C SER A 24 5.46 -16.33 5.91
N LYS A 25 4.81 -15.77 6.92
CA LYS A 25 3.36 -15.74 6.97
C LYS A 25 2.95 -14.89 5.77
N ALA A 26 2.71 -15.52 4.63
CA ALA A 26 1.96 -14.89 3.57
C ALA A 26 0.60 -14.57 4.17
N LEU A 27 0.36 -13.31 4.48
CA LEU A 27 -0.97 -12.82 4.81
C LEU A 27 -1.78 -12.97 3.52
N VAL A 28 -2.55 -14.06 3.45
CA VAL A 28 -3.53 -14.24 2.38
C VAL A 28 -4.63 -13.23 2.65
N MET A 29 -4.52 -12.06 2.02
CA MET A 29 -5.59 -11.09 2.08
C MET A 29 -6.76 -11.62 1.26
N THR A 30 -7.89 -11.83 1.91
CA THR A 30 -9.14 -12.13 1.22
C THR A 30 -9.69 -10.83 0.64
N PHE A 31 -9.77 -10.74 -0.69
CA PHE A 31 -10.38 -9.59 -1.35
C PHE A 31 -11.90 -9.59 -1.16
N LYS A 32 -12.48 -8.40 -1.05
CA LYS A 32 -13.92 -8.20 -0.94
C LYS A 32 -14.44 -7.44 -2.14
N ARG A 33 -15.67 -7.77 -2.55
CA ARG A 33 -16.38 -7.02 -3.58
C ARG A 33 -17.00 -5.76 -2.97
N PRO A 34 -17.20 -4.70 -3.76
CA PRO A 34 -17.85 -3.48 -3.27
C PRO A 34 -19.25 -3.72 -2.66
N GLU A 35 -19.97 -4.74 -3.15
CA GLU A 35 -21.30 -5.11 -2.68
C GLU A 35 -21.29 -5.73 -1.27
N GLU A 36 -20.18 -6.38 -0.90
CA GLU A 36 -20.01 -7.02 0.40
C GLU A 36 -19.67 -6.00 1.50
N VAL A 37 -19.31 -4.78 1.13
CA VAL A 37 -19.00 -3.71 2.06
C VAL A 37 -20.22 -2.83 2.27
N VAL A 38 -20.80 -2.88 3.46
CA VAL A 38 -21.97 -2.09 3.80
C VAL A 38 -21.57 -0.65 4.13
N GLY A 39 -22.28 0.32 3.56
CA GLY A 39 -22.00 1.74 3.80
C GLY A 39 -20.76 2.25 3.07
N ASN A 40 -20.08 3.25 3.65
CA ASN A 40 -18.85 3.86 3.13
C ASN A 40 -18.91 4.28 1.64
N HIS A 41 -20.03 4.85 1.20
CA HIS A 41 -20.28 5.17 -0.21
C HIS A 41 -19.22 6.14 -0.78
N ILE A 42 -18.75 7.10 0.00
CA ILE A 42 -17.70 8.03 -0.41
C ILE A 42 -16.39 7.29 -0.65
N ALA A 43 -15.99 6.45 0.30
CA ALA A 43 -14.77 5.66 0.17
C ALA A 43 -14.82 4.69 -1.01
N LYS A 44 -15.98 4.06 -1.27
CA LYS A 44 -16.20 3.22 -2.46
C LYS A 44 -16.05 3.99 -3.76
N TYR A 45 -16.62 5.18 -3.82
CA TYR A 45 -16.49 6.05 -5.00
C TYR A 45 -15.04 6.47 -5.24
N GLN A 46 -14.32 6.86 -4.19
CA GLN A 46 -12.91 7.23 -4.28
C GLN A 46 -12.05 6.03 -4.70
N ALA A 47 -12.31 4.85 -4.14
CA ALA A 47 -11.64 3.61 -4.52
C ALA A 47 -11.85 3.27 -6.01
N LEU A 48 -13.07 3.41 -6.50
CA LEU A 48 -13.40 3.22 -7.91
C LEU A 48 -12.66 4.21 -8.81
N ARG A 49 -12.66 5.48 -8.44
CA ARG A 49 -11.95 6.55 -9.17
C ARG A 49 -10.46 6.25 -9.25
N LEU A 50 -9.84 5.91 -8.11
CA LEU A 50 -8.42 5.60 -8.05
C LEU A 50 -8.07 4.37 -8.89
N SER A 51 -8.87 3.31 -8.83
CA SER A 51 -8.66 2.10 -9.62
C SER A 51 -8.69 2.41 -11.12
N LYS A 52 -9.63 3.26 -11.57
CA LYS A 52 -9.69 3.69 -12.96
C LYS A 52 -8.50 4.55 -13.38
N MET A 53 -8.00 5.40 -12.48
CA MET A 53 -6.81 6.21 -12.77
C MET A 53 -5.57 5.34 -12.97
N LEU A 54 -5.40 4.28 -12.17
CA LEU A 54 -4.31 3.32 -12.32
C LEU A 54 -4.36 2.60 -13.67
N MET A 55 -5.55 2.32 -14.20
CA MET A 55 -5.71 1.66 -15.51
C MET A 55 -5.31 2.54 -16.70
N ALA A 56 -5.13 3.83 -16.51
CA ALA A 56 -4.62 4.75 -17.53
C ALA A 56 -3.08 4.74 -17.64
N TYR A 57 -2.39 3.88 -16.89
CA TYR A 57 -0.95 3.72 -16.96
C TYR A 57 -0.52 3.07 -18.27
N ASP A 58 0.43 3.70 -18.92
CA ASP A 58 1.06 3.20 -20.15
C ASP A 58 2.38 2.49 -19.79
N PHE A 59 2.42 1.17 -19.95
CA PHE A 59 3.58 0.35 -19.63
C PHE A 59 4.77 0.59 -20.54
N ASP A 60 4.55 0.97 -21.80
CA ASP A 60 5.62 1.24 -22.75
C ASP A 60 6.32 2.57 -22.42
N ARG A 61 5.52 3.60 -22.16
CA ARG A 61 6.02 4.92 -21.73
C ARG A 61 6.43 4.97 -20.26
N LYS A 62 6.00 4.01 -19.46
CA LYS A 62 6.14 3.96 -17.98
C LYS A 62 5.63 5.23 -17.30
N LEU A 63 4.49 5.72 -17.76
CA LEU A 63 3.89 6.95 -17.29
C LEU A 63 2.37 6.96 -17.50
N CYS A 64 1.66 7.62 -16.60
CA CYS A 64 0.22 7.85 -16.68
C CYS A 64 -0.07 9.31 -17.00
N ALA A 65 -0.99 9.57 -17.90
CA ALA A 65 -1.39 10.93 -18.28
C ALA A 65 -1.91 11.76 -17.07
N PHE A 66 -2.58 11.13 -16.12
CA PHE A 66 -3.02 11.81 -14.90
C PHE A 66 -1.86 12.24 -14.01
N ALA A 67 -0.74 11.50 -14.00
CA ALA A 67 0.47 11.89 -13.27
C ALA A 67 1.16 13.09 -13.94
N GLU A 68 1.19 13.13 -15.27
CA GLU A 68 1.73 14.27 -16.04
C GLU A 68 0.94 15.56 -15.79
N LEU A 69 -0.38 15.45 -15.66
CA LEU A 69 -1.26 16.59 -15.43
C LEU A 69 -1.40 16.99 -13.95
N GLY A 70 -0.72 16.30 -13.04
CA GLY A 70 -0.77 16.57 -11.60
C GLY A 70 -2.08 16.15 -10.91
N GLY A 71 -2.93 15.38 -11.59
CA GLY A 71 -4.22 14.92 -11.05
C GLY A 71 -4.20 13.51 -10.44
N PHE A 72 -3.03 12.90 -10.32
CA PHE A 72 -2.90 11.53 -9.80
C PHE A 72 -2.81 11.51 -8.27
N ILE A 73 -3.60 10.64 -7.64
CA ILE A 73 -3.55 10.41 -6.19
C ILE A 73 -2.47 9.36 -5.90
N PHE A 74 -1.29 9.84 -5.53
CA PHE A 74 -0.14 8.98 -5.21
C PHE A 74 -0.23 8.42 -3.80
N THR A 75 -0.67 9.22 -2.84
CA THR A 75 -0.85 8.84 -1.44
C THR A 75 -2.22 9.31 -0.94
N PHE A 76 -2.84 8.51 -0.09
CA PHE A 76 -4.08 8.90 0.59
C PHE A 76 -4.08 8.38 2.04
N MET A 77 -4.90 8.96 2.87
CA MET A 77 -5.06 8.54 4.27
C MET A 77 -6.50 8.09 4.53
N GLY A 78 -6.62 6.94 5.19
CA GLY A 78 -7.87 6.44 5.73
C GLY A 78 -7.82 6.46 7.26
N ASP A 79 -8.55 7.37 7.86
CA ASP A 79 -8.68 7.45 9.31
C ASP A 79 -10.04 6.96 9.79
N GLY A 80 -10.10 6.52 11.02
CA GLY A 80 -11.36 6.10 11.64
C GLY A 80 -11.13 5.29 12.91
N LYS A 81 -12.11 5.30 13.78
CA LYS A 81 -12.06 4.54 15.05
C LYS A 81 -11.86 3.05 14.79
N PRO A 82 -11.34 2.29 15.76
CA PRO A 82 -11.31 0.84 15.69
C PRO A 82 -12.69 0.27 15.33
N GLY A 83 -12.73 -0.75 14.47
CA GLY A 83 -13.99 -1.37 14.05
C GLY A 83 -14.79 -0.64 12.95
N THR A 84 -14.31 0.47 12.40
CA THR A 84 -14.99 1.21 11.32
C THR A 84 -14.84 0.59 9.93
N GLY A 85 -14.13 -0.54 9.82
CA GLY A 85 -14.01 -1.28 8.57
C GLY A 85 -12.83 -0.87 7.69
N LYS A 86 -11.76 -0.27 8.24
CA LYS A 86 -10.55 0.09 7.49
C LYS A 86 -9.94 -1.09 6.74
N THR A 87 -9.75 -2.21 7.42
CA THR A 87 -9.24 -3.44 6.80
C THR A 87 -10.16 -3.93 5.69
N THR A 88 -11.47 -3.86 5.90
CA THR A 88 -12.48 -4.21 4.89
C THR A 88 -12.38 -3.30 3.67
N LEU A 89 -12.12 -2.00 3.87
CA LEU A 89 -11.91 -1.04 2.80
C LEU A 89 -10.63 -1.36 2.00
N ILE A 90 -9.54 -1.69 2.69
CA ILE A 90 -8.29 -2.12 2.04
C ILE A 90 -8.54 -3.36 1.16
N GLN A 91 -9.23 -4.37 1.70
CA GLN A 91 -9.57 -5.60 0.98
C GLN A 91 -10.43 -5.31 -0.26
N MET A 92 -11.38 -4.40 -0.16
CA MET A 92 -12.21 -3.97 -1.27
C MET A 92 -11.38 -3.23 -2.34
N MET A 93 -10.55 -2.28 -1.92
CA MET A 93 -9.71 -1.51 -2.85
C MET A 93 -8.74 -2.41 -3.60
N ALA A 94 -8.04 -3.30 -2.90
CA ALA A 94 -7.14 -4.27 -3.52
C ALA A 94 -7.90 -5.18 -4.50
N GLY A 95 -9.08 -5.65 -4.12
CA GLY A 95 -9.92 -6.48 -4.98
C GLY A 95 -10.41 -5.76 -6.24
N MET A 96 -10.74 -4.47 -6.13
CA MET A 96 -11.14 -3.67 -7.29
C MET A 96 -9.98 -3.48 -8.26
N ILE A 97 -8.79 -3.11 -7.76
CA ILE A 97 -7.60 -2.92 -8.60
C ILE A 97 -7.21 -4.25 -9.26
N ASP A 98 -7.18 -5.34 -8.51
CA ASP A 98 -6.90 -6.68 -9.03
C ASP A 98 -7.90 -7.07 -10.14
N GLY A 99 -9.20 -6.84 -9.92
CA GLY A 99 -10.23 -7.11 -10.91
C GLY A 99 -10.04 -6.35 -12.21
N TYR A 100 -9.74 -5.05 -12.14
CA TYR A 100 -9.43 -4.25 -13.32
C TYR A 100 -8.13 -4.71 -14.01
N CYS A 101 -7.08 -5.02 -13.24
CA CYS A 101 -5.83 -5.51 -13.80
C CYS A 101 -6.00 -6.84 -14.52
N LYS A 102 -6.82 -7.77 -14.00
CA LYS A 102 -7.12 -9.04 -14.66
C LYS A 102 -7.82 -8.84 -16.00
N VAL A 103 -8.79 -7.93 -16.05
CA VAL A 103 -9.49 -7.63 -17.32
C VAL A 103 -8.56 -6.98 -18.34
N ALA A 104 -7.68 -6.08 -17.88
CA ALA A 104 -6.73 -5.37 -18.75
C ALA A 104 -5.49 -6.22 -19.13
N GLY A 105 -5.27 -7.33 -18.44
CA GLY A 105 -4.05 -8.14 -18.61
C GLY A 105 -2.80 -7.50 -18.00
N TYR A 106 -2.98 -6.67 -16.97
CA TYR A 106 -1.88 -5.97 -16.28
C TYR A 106 -1.41 -6.74 -15.05
N PRO A 107 -0.10 -6.82 -14.81
CA PRO A 107 0.42 -7.39 -13.58
C PRO A 107 0.07 -6.49 -12.39
N PHE A 108 -0.44 -7.09 -11.32
CA PHE A 108 -0.81 -6.39 -10.09
C PHE A 108 0.06 -6.86 -8.91
N ARG A 109 0.51 -5.92 -8.08
CA ARG A 109 1.25 -6.21 -6.85
C ARG A 109 0.66 -5.44 -5.68
N TYR A 110 0.22 -6.19 -4.67
CA TYR A 110 -0.19 -5.66 -3.38
C TYR A 110 0.86 -5.95 -2.33
N GLN A 111 1.19 -4.96 -1.51
CA GLN A 111 2.03 -5.14 -0.34
C GLN A 111 1.53 -4.30 0.85
N ASN A 112 1.77 -4.80 2.06
CA ASN A 112 1.47 -4.10 3.30
C ASN A 112 2.73 -3.93 4.14
N LEU A 113 2.91 -2.74 4.69
CA LEU A 113 3.94 -2.43 5.68
C LEU A 113 3.26 -2.38 7.05
N GLY A 114 3.45 -3.40 7.86
CA GLY A 114 2.84 -3.54 9.18
C GLY A 114 3.82 -3.32 10.33
N ILE A 115 3.32 -3.39 11.55
CA ILE A 115 4.10 -3.22 12.79
C ILE A 115 5.23 -4.26 12.93
N ASP A 116 5.06 -5.42 12.33
CA ASP A 116 6.06 -6.49 12.29
C ASP A 116 7.33 -6.12 11.51
N THR A 117 7.28 -5.04 10.72
CA THR A 117 8.45 -4.49 10.01
C THR A 117 9.29 -3.58 10.87
N VAL A 118 8.78 -3.14 12.02
CA VAL A 118 9.55 -2.37 13.02
C VAL A 118 10.47 -3.32 13.76
N ASP A 119 11.75 -3.27 13.45
CA ASP A 119 12.76 -4.13 14.04
C ASP A 119 13.57 -3.35 15.09
N SER A 120 14.04 -4.05 16.13
CA SER A 120 14.93 -3.48 17.13
C SER A 120 16.39 -3.32 16.63
N TYR A 121 16.74 -3.96 15.51
CA TYR A 121 18.07 -3.81 14.91
C TYR A 121 18.14 -2.54 14.08
N GLN A 122 19.12 -1.71 14.37
CA GLN A 122 19.35 -0.44 13.68
C GLN A 122 19.54 -0.64 12.17
N GLY A 123 18.86 0.15 11.38
CA GLY A 123 18.91 0.14 9.91
C GLY A 123 18.02 -0.90 9.24
N LYS A 124 17.52 -1.93 9.93
CA LYS A 124 16.71 -2.97 9.31
C LYS A 124 15.28 -2.51 9.01
N SER A 125 14.70 -1.72 9.90
CA SER A 125 13.37 -1.12 9.69
C SER A 125 13.37 -0.20 8.48
N GLY A 126 14.38 0.63 8.31
CA GLY A 126 14.55 1.48 7.14
C GLY A 126 14.72 0.68 5.84
N GLN A 127 15.48 -0.41 5.87
CA GLN A 127 15.64 -1.30 4.71
C GLN A 127 14.34 -1.99 4.33
N ASN A 128 13.56 -2.46 5.31
CA ASN A 128 12.25 -3.06 5.08
C ASN A 128 11.29 -2.06 4.42
N ALA A 129 11.26 -0.83 4.92
CA ALA A 129 10.45 0.23 4.33
C ALA A 129 10.89 0.57 2.91
N LYS A 130 12.20 0.67 2.63
CA LYS A 130 12.72 0.88 1.27
C LYS A 130 12.34 -0.24 0.32
N SER A 131 12.45 -1.49 0.75
CA SER A 131 12.07 -2.66 -0.05
C SER A 131 10.59 -2.65 -0.38
N PHE A 132 9.73 -2.30 0.59
CA PHE A 132 8.30 -2.13 0.40
C PHE A 132 8.00 -1.05 -0.67
N ILE A 133 8.56 0.15 -0.52
CA ILE A 133 8.38 1.25 -1.46
C ILE A 133 8.85 0.87 -2.87
N THR A 134 10.05 0.33 -3.00
CA THR A 134 10.63 -0.06 -4.30
C THR A 134 9.79 -1.14 -4.98
N SER A 135 9.28 -2.10 -4.22
CA SER A 135 8.45 -3.17 -4.76
C SER A 135 7.11 -2.66 -5.30
N VAL A 136 6.45 -1.76 -4.56
CA VAL A 136 5.16 -1.17 -4.98
C VAL A 136 5.34 -0.20 -6.14
N MET A 137 6.44 0.56 -6.17
CA MET A 137 6.74 1.54 -7.22
C MET A 137 7.38 0.94 -8.46
N ASP A 138 7.58 -0.37 -8.53
CA ASP A 138 8.13 -1.05 -9.71
C ASP A 138 7.32 -0.66 -10.97
N PRO A 139 7.95 -0.05 -11.99
CA PRO A 139 7.25 0.41 -13.19
C PRO A 139 6.69 -0.71 -14.06
N ALA A 140 7.07 -1.96 -13.79
CA ALA A 140 6.58 -3.14 -14.53
C ALA A 140 5.23 -3.66 -14.02
N VAL A 141 4.69 -3.10 -12.93
CA VAL A 141 3.44 -3.55 -12.31
C VAL A 141 2.52 -2.39 -11.96
N ILE A 142 1.24 -2.68 -11.79
CA ILE A 142 0.32 -1.81 -11.07
C ILE A 142 0.46 -2.13 -9.59
N GLY A 143 0.87 -1.15 -8.79
CA GLY A 143 1.18 -1.32 -7.37
C GLY A 143 0.10 -0.73 -6.46
N PHE A 144 -0.23 -1.47 -5.40
CA PHE A 144 -1.01 -0.96 -4.28
C PHE A 144 -0.29 -1.29 -2.98
N GLY A 145 0.21 -0.25 -2.31
CA GLY A 145 0.86 -0.36 -1.01
C GLY A 145 -0.06 0.15 0.09
N THR A 146 -0.13 -0.57 1.19
CA THR A 146 -0.84 -0.10 2.39
C THR A 146 0.09 -0.08 3.59
N ILE A 147 -0.12 0.88 4.47
CA ILE A 147 0.54 0.98 5.76
C ILE A 147 -0.58 1.01 6.78
N ASP A 148 -0.81 -0.14 7.41
CA ASP A 148 -1.82 -0.25 8.46
C ASP A 148 -1.21 0.20 9.79
N ASP A 149 -2.04 0.85 10.64
CA ASP A 149 -1.61 1.44 11.91
C ASP A 149 -0.35 2.32 11.76
N ILE A 150 -0.38 3.26 10.80
CA ILE A 150 0.75 4.15 10.48
C ILE A 150 1.25 4.90 11.72
N ASP A 151 0.39 5.22 12.68
CA ASP A 151 0.72 5.84 13.96
C ASP A 151 1.63 4.95 14.83
N GLN A 152 1.57 3.63 14.65
CA GLN A 152 2.45 2.68 15.34
C GLN A 152 3.69 2.31 14.52
N VAL A 153 3.59 2.29 13.21
CA VAL A 153 4.69 1.94 12.29
C VAL A 153 5.65 3.11 12.10
N ALA A 154 5.12 4.34 11.97
CA ALA A 154 5.86 5.57 11.75
C ALA A 154 5.44 6.63 12.77
N GLY A 155 6.09 6.66 13.91
CA GLY A 155 5.82 7.63 14.99
C GLY A 155 6.21 9.05 14.63
N LYS A 156 5.65 10.03 15.35
CA LYS A 156 6.03 11.45 15.23
C LYS A 156 7.50 11.67 15.53
N ARG A 157 8.15 12.43 14.68
CA ARG A 157 9.55 12.83 14.88
C ARG A 157 9.66 13.75 16.09
N GLY A 158 10.59 13.44 17.00
CA GLY A 158 10.86 14.25 18.19
C GLY A 158 10.03 13.89 19.42
N GLU A 159 9.10 12.96 19.35
CA GLU A 159 8.43 12.44 20.54
C GLU A 159 9.34 11.45 21.29
N ARG A 160 9.41 11.61 22.63
CA ARG A 160 10.27 10.80 23.52
C ARG A 160 9.91 9.31 23.55
N GLY A 161 8.86 8.88 22.86
CA GLY A 161 8.38 7.50 22.84
C GLY A 161 8.63 6.76 21.52
N SER A 162 9.08 7.43 20.45
CA SER A 162 9.30 6.77 19.16
C SER A 162 10.61 5.98 19.16
N SER A 163 10.54 4.70 18.76
CA SER A 163 11.73 3.87 18.62
C SER A 163 12.60 4.34 17.43
N ALA A 164 13.89 3.98 17.46
CA ALA A 164 14.79 4.27 16.34
C ALA A 164 14.25 3.68 15.01
N GLY A 165 13.70 2.46 15.05
CA GLY A 165 13.10 1.83 13.88
C GLY A 165 11.89 2.58 13.31
N GLN A 166 11.03 3.12 14.16
CA GLN A 166 9.91 3.96 13.73
C GLN A 166 10.39 5.26 13.06
N GLN A 167 11.42 5.89 13.61
CA GLN A 167 12.02 7.10 13.03
C GLN A 167 12.67 6.83 11.67
N GLU A 168 13.33 5.67 11.51
CA GLU A 168 13.89 5.23 10.23
C GLU A 168 12.79 5.04 9.17
N ILE A 169 11.69 4.37 9.53
CA ILE A 169 10.55 4.17 8.62
C ILE A 169 9.95 5.52 8.24
N THR A 170 9.72 6.41 9.20
CA THR A 170 9.17 7.76 8.95
C THR A 170 10.06 8.52 7.95
N ALA A 171 11.37 8.49 8.12
CA ALA A 171 12.31 9.16 7.22
C ALA A 171 12.23 8.60 5.80
N VAL A 172 12.17 7.28 5.64
CA VAL A 172 12.05 6.61 4.35
C VAL A 172 10.73 6.95 3.65
N LEU A 173 9.61 6.93 4.39
CA LEU A 173 8.30 7.29 3.84
C LEU A 173 8.25 8.76 3.41
N MET A 174 8.83 9.65 4.22
CA MET A 174 8.91 11.06 3.89
C MET A 174 9.70 11.32 2.61
N GLU A 175 10.83 10.65 2.45
CA GLU A 175 11.62 10.74 1.22
C GLU A 175 10.84 10.21 0.01
N ALA A 176 10.18 9.05 0.16
CA ALA A 176 9.44 8.42 -0.92
C ALA A 176 8.19 9.22 -1.35
N PHE A 177 7.46 9.81 -0.41
CA PHE A 177 6.20 10.48 -0.72
C PHE A 177 6.34 11.96 -1.04
N ALA A 178 7.49 12.54 -0.74
CA ALA A 178 7.70 13.97 -0.84
C ALA A 178 9.09 14.40 -1.24
N GLY A 179 10.00 13.47 -1.43
CA GLY A 179 11.37 13.76 -1.83
C GLY A 179 11.43 14.45 -3.19
N ALA A 180 12.39 15.36 -3.34
CA ALA A 180 12.62 16.09 -4.60
C ALA A 180 12.94 15.15 -5.79
N ASN A 181 13.38 13.94 -5.50
CA ASN A 181 13.76 12.93 -6.49
C ASN A 181 12.67 11.85 -6.71
N THR A 182 11.50 11.99 -6.09
CA THR A 182 10.43 11.01 -6.24
C THR A 182 9.75 11.17 -7.60
N VAL A 183 9.81 10.12 -8.41
CA VAL A 183 9.15 10.08 -9.71
C VAL A 183 7.79 9.39 -9.57
N VAL A 184 6.71 10.15 -9.61
CA VAL A 184 5.34 9.65 -9.62
C VAL A 184 4.96 9.29 -11.06
N ARG A 185 4.95 7.99 -11.36
CA ARG A 185 4.61 7.48 -12.72
C ARG A 185 3.12 7.27 -12.92
N GLY A 186 2.36 7.17 -11.83
CA GLY A 186 0.93 6.87 -11.89
C GLY A 186 0.60 5.37 -12.04
N ASN A 187 1.56 4.48 -11.77
CA ASN A 187 1.35 3.04 -11.76
C ASN A 187 1.06 2.46 -10.37
N CYS A 188 1.19 3.26 -9.32
CA CYS A 188 0.97 2.80 -7.95
C CYS A 188 0.37 3.88 -7.07
N THR A 189 -0.24 3.44 -5.98
CA THR A 189 -0.77 4.30 -4.93
C THR A 189 -0.46 3.70 -3.56
N PHE A 190 -0.34 4.57 -2.56
CA PHE A 190 -0.10 4.18 -1.17
C PHE A 190 -1.24 4.67 -0.28
N GLY A 191 -1.83 3.75 0.48
CA GLY A 191 -2.82 4.05 1.51
C GLY A 191 -2.22 3.96 2.91
N MET A 192 -2.31 5.04 3.67
CA MET A 192 -1.93 5.09 5.08
C MET A 192 -3.19 5.01 5.93
N PHE A 193 -3.26 4.07 6.87
CA PHE A 193 -4.44 3.86 7.71
C PHE A 193 -4.09 4.04 9.17
N SER A 194 -4.93 4.76 9.92
CA SER A 194 -4.72 5.00 11.34
C SER A 194 -6.04 4.99 12.12
N ASN A 195 -5.93 4.54 13.38
CA ASN A 195 -6.98 4.70 14.38
C ASN A 195 -6.86 6.05 15.10
N TYR A 196 -5.66 6.63 15.11
CA TYR A 196 -5.29 7.84 15.83
C TYR A 196 -4.53 8.79 14.91
N PRO A 197 -5.23 9.47 13.99
CA PRO A 197 -4.57 10.33 12.99
C PRO A 197 -3.78 11.48 13.62
N GLU A 198 -4.11 11.89 14.85
CA GLU A 198 -3.37 12.89 15.63
C GLU A 198 -1.97 12.43 16.02
N ASN A 199 -1.72 11.12 16.06
CA ASN A 199 -0.42 10.54 16.37
C ASN A 199 0.48 10.34 15.14
N VAL A 200 -0.06 10.57 13.95
CA VAL A 200 0.71 10.50 12.70
C VAL A 200 1.53 11.77 12.53
N ASP A 201 2.75 11.65 12.01
CA ASP A 201 3.60 12.81 11.70
C ASP A 201 2.88 13.79 10.77
N ASP A 202 2.85 15.06 11.15
CA ASP A 202 2.09 16.10 10.42
C ASP A 202 2.53 16.24 8.97
N ALA A 203 3.81 16.02 8.68
CA ALA A 203 4.31 16.09 7.34
C ALA A 203 3.85 14.90 6.48
N LEU A 204 3.70 13.70 7.05
CA LEU A 204 3.07 12.57 6.37
C LEU A 204 1.58 12.83 6.11
N ARG A 205 0.86 13.41 7.07
CA ARG A 205 -0.56 13.77 6.91
C ARG A 205 -0.78 14.79 5.80
N GLN A 206 0.07 15.79 5.70
CA GLN A 206 0.00 16.82 4.64
C GLN A 206 0.27 16.28 3.23
N ARG A 207 0.86 15.09 3.13
CA ARG A 207 1.17 14.44 1.84
C ARG A 207 0.05 13.53 1.34
N ALA A 208 -0.89 13.18 2.20
CA ALA A 208 -2.08 12.45 1.81
C ALA A 208 -3.04 13.40 1.09
N GLY A 209 -3.35 13.10 -0.17
CA GLY A 209 -4.29 13.84 -1.01
C GLY A 209 -5.74 13.53 -0.70
#